data_381ecbc406f5246b020c54ffdd467f7a
#
_entry.id   381ecbc406f5246b020c54ffdd467f7a
#
_cell.length_a   1.000
_cell.length_b   1.000
_cell.length_c   1.000
_cell.angle_alpha   90.00
_cell.angle_beta   90.00
_cell.angle_gamma   90.00
#
_symmetry.space_group_name_H-M   'P 1'
#
loop_
_entity.id
_entity.type
_entity.pdbx_description
1 polymer ?
#
loop_
_entity_poly.entity_id
_entity_poly.type
_entity_poly.pdbx_seq_one_letter_code
_entity_poly.pdbx_strand_id
1 'polypeptide(L)'
;MKPSQAKNIPAAFAEVAARQPDKTAVSYLGTNFSYRQLDELSQRFASGLNQKGIGPGSRVVIYMPNSVQWLVAWLGVLRSGAVAVPITPIYTPYDLAYIANDTQAEAVVCADRNYGYVTRVMGNTKIKFVVASGLADLLPAYKRFFGWLFDKIPKGRTAKADHTLSIRELLKLGQVGVPIPQVDAGEIAEILYTGGTTKHPKGVPITHELLINCAHEQLACSAALIKPEENVILGTAPMFHVLGQTCGLGTVFTYGGTLILQPRVNLDAMLEAIESQGGRTLIGVPALYRMILEHDRLDQYDLSSLDYCFSGGDVMPLEVARRWERRFGKRIYIGYGATETVGGVGMNPGGQETTPGCMGIVLESKDVKVVNQSDLEEVEHGKPGELLVYSDPMVNAYWNKPEETAEAFVEIDSKLFYRTGDIVAMDEERRLYFVDRTMDTIKHKGYRVSATEIEATLQEHSAVIEACVVGLPDEKVGERIKAFVVLKKDVKGITGYDLIQWCRERLVSYKLPQYIEFRDMLPKSKVGKLLRREIRAEEAERREER
;
A
#
# COMPACT_ATOMS: atom_id res chain seq x y z
N MET A 1 11.35 22.42 -9.05
CA MET A 1 12.47 21.80 -9.82
C MET A 1 11.86 20.89 -10.88
N LYS A 2 12.48 20.69 -12.04
CA LYS A 2 11.96 19.71 -13.02
C LYS A 2 12.18 18.29 -12.47
N PRO A 3 11.24 17.35 -12.69
CA PRO A 3 11.44 15.96 -12.32
C PRO A 3 12.63 15.35 -13.06
N SER A 4 13.13 14.20 -12.58
CA SER A 4 14.13 13.43 -13.34
C SER A 4 13.55 13.01 -14.70
N GLN A 5 14.36 13.06 -15.74
CA GLN A 5 13.97 12.61 -17.08
C GLN A 5 14.54 11.22 -17.41
N ALA A 6 15.25 10.63 -16.46
CA ALA A 6 15.79 9.29 -16.63
C ALA A 6 14.66 8.26 -16.72
N LYS A 7 14.86 7.28 -17.59
CA LYS A 7 13.84 6.26 -17.90
C LYS A 7 13.90 5.04 -16.99
N ASN A 8 14.91 4.89 -16.15
CA ASN A 8 14.99 3.84 -15.15
C ASN A 8 15.25 4.41 -13.76
N ILE A 9 14.79 3.72 -12.74
CA ILE A 9 14.83 4.19 -11.35
C ILE A 9 16.25 4.44 -10.83
N PRO A 10 17.24 3.56 -11.07
CA PRO A 10 18.62 3.84 -10.66
C PRO A 10 19.21 5.13 -11.24
N ALA A 11 18.96 5.40 -12.52
CA ALA A 11 19.39 6.62 -13.18
C ALA A 11 18.63 7.85 -12.65
N ALA A 12 17.31 7.74 -12.47
CA ALA A 12 16.49 8.80 -11.90
C ALA A 12 16.97 9.20 -10.50
N PHE A 13 17.25 8.24 -9.65
CA PHE A 13 17.80 8.48 -8.31
C PHE A 13 19.21 9.12 -8.38
N ALA A 14 20.08 8.64 -9.26
CA ALA A 14 21.43 9.20 -9.44
C ALA A 14 21.39 10.66 -9.89
N GLU A 15 20.48 11.02 -10.82
CA GLU A 15 20.29 12.42 -11.23
C GLU A 15 19.86 13.30 -10.05
N VAL A 16 18.91 12.84 -9.23
CA VAL A 16 18.46 13.57 -8.04
C VAL A 16 19.61 13.71 -7.04
N ALA A 17 20.34 12.63 -6.77
CA ALA A 17 21.47 12.63 -5.84
C ALA A 17 22.60 13.58 -6.29
N ALA A 18 22.87 13.66 -7.60
CA ALA A 18 23.86 14.58 -8.15
C ALA A 18 23.44 16.06 -8.03
N ARG A 19 22.12 16.35 -8.17
CA ARG A 19 21.59 17.73 -8.07
C ARG A 19 21.58 18.28 -6.64
N GLN A 20 21.35 17.44 -5.64
CA GLN A 20 21.22 17.88 -4.24
C GLN A 20 21.85 16.85 -3.26
N PRO A 21 23.17 16.62 -3.37
CA PRO A 21 23.86 15.53 -2.69
C PRO A 21 23.78 15.60 -1.15
N ASP A 22 23.80 16.80 -0.59
CA ASP A 22 23.87 17.00 0.86
C ASP A 22 22.51 17.19 1.53
N LYS A 23 21.43 17.25 0.72
CA LYS A 23 20.07 17.30 1.24
C LYS A 23 19.68 15.96 1.89
N THR A 24 18.91 16.02 2.97
CA THR A 24 18.32 14.84 3.58
C THR A 24 17.33 14.19 2.61
N ALA A 25 17.61 12.95 2.21
CA ALA A 25 16.71 12.13 1.43
C ALA A 25 15.78 11.31 2.32
N VAL A 26 16.32 10.75 3.42
CA VAL A 26 15.56 9.94 4.36
C VAL A 26 15.92 10.29 5.79
N SER A 27 14.91 10.45 6.63
CA SER A 27 15.03 10.45 8.09
C SER A 27 14.52 9.12 8.65
N TYR A 28 15.33 8.44 9.43
CA TYR A 28 15.01 7.14 9.99
C TYR A 28 15.50 7.01 11.42
N LEU A 29 14.59 6.77 12.36
CA LEU A 29 14.87 6.68 13.80
C LEU A 29 15.75 7.85 14.30
N GLY A 30 15.37 9.07 13.91
CA GLY A 30 16.07 10.30 14.26
C GLY A 30 17.48 10.45 13.67
N THR A 31 17.81 9.70 12.61
CA THR A 31 19.06 9.84 11.84
C THR A 31 18.73 10.24 10.42
N ASN A 32 19.35 11.30 9.95
CA ASN A 32 19.23 11.79 8.59
C ASN A 32 20.27 11.14 7.68
N PHE A 33 19.82 10.67 6.53
CA PHE A 33 20.66 10.16 5.45
C PHE A 33 20.54 11.09 4.24
N SER A 34 21.67 11.64 3.80
CA SER A 34 21.70 12.49 2.61
C SER A 34 21.56 11.68 1.32
N TYR A 35 21.22 12.35 0.23
CA TYR A 35 21.21 11.76 -1.11
C TYR A 35 22.54 11.11 -1.47
N ARG A 36 23.66 11.78 -1.20
CA ARG A 36 25.01 11.26 -1.39
C ARG A 36 25.23 9.95 -0.62
N GLN A 37 24.86 9.92 0.67
CA GLN A 37 25.01 8.73 1.49
C GLN A 37 24.20 7.55 0.98
N LEU A 38 22.94 7.78 0.58
CA LEU A 38 22.11 6.73 0.01
C LEU A 38 22.64 6.25 -1.35
N ASP A 39 23.15 7.16 -2.16
CA ASP A 39 23.74 6.82 -3.45
C ASP A 39 24.96 5.91 -3.27
N GLU A 40 25.90 6.26 -2.38
CA GLU A 40 27.05 5.44 -2.07
C GLU A 40 26.66 4.07 -1.47
N LEU A 41 25.70 4.04 -0.54
CA LEU A 41 25.24 2.80 0.06
C LEU A 41 24.59 1.87 -0.97
N SER A 42 23.76 2.41 -1.86
CA SER A 42 23.10 1.62 -2.89
C SER A 42 24.07 1.12 -3.96
N GLN A 43 25.09 1.90 -4.32
CA GLN A 43 26.18 1.46 -5.20
C GLN A 43 26.98 0.30 -4.59
N ARG A 44 27.40 0.43 -3.32
CA ARG A 44 28.09 -0.65 -2.60
C ARG A 44 27.24 -1.89 -2.48
N PHE A 45 25.95 -1.73 -2.24
CA PHE A 45 25.02 -2.85 -2.16
C PHE A 45 24.93 -3.60 -3.49
N ALA A 46 24.73 -2.87 -4.60
CA ALA A 46 24.69 -3.43 -5.95
C ALA A 46 26.00 -4.15 -6.33
N SER A 47 27.14 -3.51 -6.11
CA SER A 47 28.46 -4.10 -6.36
C SER A 47 28.69 -5.37 -5.53
N GLY A 48 28.28 -5.36 -4.26
CA GLY A 48 28.34 -6.54 -3.39
C GLY A 48 27.46 -7.69 -3.87
N LEU A 49 26.26 -7.42 -4.37
CA LEU A 49 25.38 -8.42 -4.99
C LEU A 49 26.02 -9.01 -6.25
N ASN A 50 26.55 -8.17 -7.15
CA ASN A 50 27.19 -8.62 -8.39
C ASN A 50 28.39 -9.54 -8.10
N GLN A 51 29.20 -9.25 -7.06
CA GLN A 51 30.29 -10.14 -6.62
C GLN A 51 29.78 -11.50 -6.08
N LYS A 52 28.52 -11.58 -5.69
CA LYS A 52 27.85 -12.84 -5.29
C LYS A 52 27.08 -13.52 -6.43
N GLY A 53 27.23 -13.02 -7.65
CA GLY A 53 26.57 -13.57 -8.83
C GLY A 53 25.07 -13.26 -8.89
N ILE A 54 24.62 -12.17 -8.23
CA ILE A 54 23.26 -11.65 -8.28
C ILE A 54 23.29 -10.34 -9.09
N GLY A 55 22.60 -10.34 -10.23
CA GLY A 55 22.61 -9.21 -11.17
C GLY A 55 21.52 -9.34 -12.22
N PRO A 56 21.74 -8.91 -13.48
CA PRO A 56 20.75 -8.99 -14.54
C PRO A 56 20.13 -10.40 -14.67
N GLY A 57 18.79 -10.44 -14.73
CA GLY A 57 18.05 -11.71 -14.78
C GLY A 57 17.80 -12.39 -13.44
N SER A 58 18.45 -11.98 -12.34
CA SER A 58 18.16 -12.47 -10.99
C SER A 58 16.93 -11.80 -10.39
N ARG A 59 16.22 -12.50 -9.49
CA ARG A 59 15.15 -11.93 -8.66
C ARG A 59 15.57 -11.99 -7.20
N VAL A 60 15.35 -10.88 -6.48
CA VAL A 60 15.74 -10.71 -5.08
C VAL A 60 14.53 -10.35 -4.23
N VAL A 61 14.17 -11.22 -3.32
CA VAL A 61 13.08 -10.93 -2.36
C VAL A 61 13.56 -9.93 -1.32
N ILE A 62 12.77 -8.88 -1.07
CA ILE A 62 12.99 -7.91 0.02
C ILE A 62 11.94 -8.15 1.09
N TYR A 63 12.36 -8.78 2.19
CA TYR A 63 11.50 -9.26 3.27
C TYR A 63 11.82 -8.56 4.59
N MET A 64 11.49 -7.25 4.63
CA MET A 64 11.80 -6.37 5.76
C MET A 64 10.74 -5.26 5.91
N PRO A 65 10.58 -4.70 7.13
CA PRO A 65 9.73 -3.53 7.34
C PRO A 65 10.37 -2.26 6.76
N ASN A 66 9.57 -1.19 6.67
CA ASN A 66 10.03 0.14 6.26
C ASN A 66 11.29 0.53 7.04
N SER A 67 12.36 0.81 6.32
CA SER A 67 13.66 1.17 6.92
C SER A 67 14.59 1.74 5.86
N VAL A 68 15.63 2.43 6.29
CA VAL A 68 16.70 2.86 5.37
C VAL A 68 17.41 1.66 4.73
N GLN A 69 17.52 0.55 5.45
CA GLN A 69 18.06 -0.71 4.93
C GLN A 69 17.22 -1.27 3.79
N TRP A 70 15.90 -1.19 3.91
CA TRP A 70 14.98 -1.59 2.85
C TRP A 70 15.22 -0.75 1.59
N LEU A 71 15.31 0.58 1.73
CA LEU A 71 15.55 1.49 0.60
C LEU A 71 16.92 1.25 -0.05
N VAL A 72 17.96 1.08 0.75
CA VAL A 72 19.32 0.76 0.25
C VAL A 72 19.30 -0.58 -0.50
N ALA A 73 18.60 -1.58 0.01
CA ALA A 73 18.47 -2.88 -0.64
C ALA A 73 17.70 -2.77 -1.95
N TRP A 74 16.56 -2.07 -1.96
CA TRP A 74 15.74 -1.89 -3.16
C TRP A 74 16.51 -1.16 -4.27
N LEU A 75 17.08 0.01 -3.96
CA LEU A 75 17.93 0.74 -4.92
C LEU A 75 19.13 -0.10 -5.36
N GLY A 76 19.75 -0.84 -4.45
CA GLY A 76 20.91 -1.68 -4.74
C GLY A 76 20.58 -2.87 -5.64
N VAL A 77 19.42 -3.51 -5.43
CA VAL A 77 18.91 -4.58 -6.30
C VAL A 77 18.67 -4.03 -7.70
N LEU A 78 17.96 -2.91 -7.83
CA LEU A 78 17.71 -2.29 -9.13
C LEU A 78 19.01 -1.84 -9.83
N ARG A 79 19.97 -1.29 -9.07
CA ARG A 79 21.30 -0.94 -9.59
C ARG A 79 22.14 -2.12 -10.02
N SER A 80 21.93 -3.30 -9.45
CA SER A 80 22.61 -4.51 -9.88
C SER A 80 22.07 -5.09 -11.20
N GLY A 81 20.95 -4.55 -11.70
CA GLY A 81 20.21 -5.07 -12.84
C GLY A 81 19.27 -6.23 -12.48
N ALA A 82 19.10 -6.54 -11.21
CA ALA A 82 18.18 -7.57 -10.74
C ALA A 82 16.77 -7.00 -10.52
N VAL A 83 15.77 -7.88 -10.56
CA VAL A 83 14.37 -7.55 -10.27
C VAL A 83 14.10 -7.65 -8.78
N ALA A 84 13.53 -6.60 -8.19
CA ALA A 84 13.10 -6.60 -6.79
C ALA A 84 11.77 -7.35 -6.63
N VAL A 85 11.63 -8.09 -5.50
CA VAL A 85 10.37 -8.75 -5.11
C VAL A 85 10.04 -8.33 -3.68
N PRO A 86 9.50 -7.12 -3.48
CA PRO A 86 9.13 -6.64 -2.15
C PRO A 86 7.95 -7.43 -1.58
N ILE A 87 8.10 -7.92 -0.34
CA ILE A 87 7.03 -8.62 0.37
C ILE A 87 6.88 -8.13 1.80
N THR A 88 5.68 -8.30 2.34
CA THR A 88 5.40 -7.92 3.73
C THR A 88 6.21 -8.77 4.72
N PRO A 89 6.83 -8.15 5.75
CA PRO A 89 7.65 -8.86 6.74
C PRO A 89 6.85 -9.80 7.66
N ILE A 90 5.52 -9.79 7.57
CA ILE A 90 4.64 -10.66 8.36
C ILE A 90 4.20 -11.94 7.63
N TYR A 91 4.65 -12.15 6.39
CA TYR A 91 4.43 -13.41 5.69
C TYR A 91 5.09 -14.57 6.43
N THR A 92 4.46 -15.75 6.33
CA THR A 92 4.94 -16.99 6.91
C THR A 92 6.00 -17.66 5.99
N PRO A 93 6.71 -18.70 6.46
CA PRO A 93 7.56 -19.49 5.57
C PRO A 93 6.80 -20.07 4.36
N TYR A 94 5.51 -20.39 4.51
CA TYR A 94 4.68 -20.89 3.42
C TYR A 94 4.49 -19.83 2.32
N ASP A 95 4.13 -18.61 2.70
CA ASP A 95 3.97 -17.49 1.77
C ASP A 95 5.31 -17.18 1.06
N LEU A 96 6.40 -17.15 1.84
CA LEU A 96 7.75 -16.90 1.30
C LEU A 96 8.17 -17.97 0.30
N ALA A 97 7.94 -19.26 0.62
CA ALA A 97 8.26 -20.36 -0.28
C ALA A 97 7.47 -20.28 -1.58
N TYR A 98 6.17 -19.95 -1.49
CA TYR A 98 5.34 -19.76 -2.67
C TYR A 98 5.90 -18.66 -3.57
N ILE A 99 6.13 -17.45 -3.04
CA ILE A 99 6.62 -16.30 -3.82
C ILE A 99 8.03 -16.56 -4.38
N ALA A 100 8.91 -17.14 -3.57
CA ALA A 100 10.27 -17.46 -4.00
C ALA A 100 10.31 -18.49 -5.14
N ASN A 101 9.41 -19.48 -5.13
CA ASN A 101 9.28 -20.45 -6.20
C ASN A 101 8.60 -19.87 -7.43
N ASP A 102 7.56 -19.08 -7.28
CA ASP A 102 6.86 -18.43 -8.39
C ASP A 102 7.77 -17.45 -9.15
N THR A 103 8.57 -16.67 -8.43
CA THR A 103 9.55 -15.75 -9.01
C THR A 103 10.89 -16.41 -9.34
N GLN A 104 11.13 -17.64 -8.91
CA GLN A 104 12.44 -18.28 -8.98
C GLN A 104 13.55 -17.42 -8.36
N ALA A 105 13.25 -16.79 -7.22
CA ALA A 105 14.17 -15.88 -6.55
C ALA A 105 15.46 -16.59 -6.10
N GLU A 106 16.60 -15.95 -6.33
CA GLU A 106 17.93 -16.49 -6.04
C GLU A 106 18.53 -15.93 -4.75
N ALA A 107 18.06 -14.78 -4.31
CA ALA A 107 18.52 -14.15 -3.08
C ALA A 107 17.35 -13.54 -2.28
N VAL A 108 17.58 -13.39 -0.98
CA VAL A 108 16.65 -12.71 -0.06
C VAL A 108 17.42 -11.68 0.76
N VAL A 109 16.90 -10.47 0.83
CA VAL A 109 17.29 -9.47 1.81
C VAL A 109 16.22 -9.45 2.89
N CYS A 110 16.56 -9.81 4.13
CA CYS A 110 15.56 -9.93 5.19
C CYS A 110 15.95 -9.20 6.48
N ALA A 111 14.94 -8.86 7.27
CA ALA A 111 15.18 -8.50 8.66
C ALA A 111 15.76 -9.70 9.43
N ASP A 112 16.66 -9.46 10.38
CA ASP A 112 17.28 -10.49 11.22
C ASP A 112 16.24 -11.38 11.93
N ARG A 113 15.09 -10.83 12.30
CA ARG A 113 13.96 -11.56 12.90
C ARG A 113 13.30 -12.55 11.93
N ASN A 114 13.34 -12.26 10.63
CA ASN A 114 12.78 -13.11 9.57
C ASN A 114 13.77 -14.16 9.05
N TYR A 115 15.05 -14.07 9.45
CA TYR A 115 16.11 -14.97 8.98
C TYR A 115 15.77 -16.45 9.16
N GLY A 116 15.22 -16.83 10.31
CA GLY A 116 14.81 -18.22 10.56
C GLY A 116 13.69 -18.73 9.64
N TYR A 117 12.87 -17.84 9.07
CA TYR A 117 11.87 -18.20 8.07
C TYR A 117 12.54 -18.44 6.71
N VAL A 118 13.51 -17.61 6.35
CA VAL A 118 14.27 -17.77 5.09
C VAL A 118 15.02 -19.08 5.08
N THR A 119 15.77 -19.41 6.15
CA THR A 119 16.55 -20.65 6.23
C THR A 119 15.70 -21.91 6.14
N ARG A 120 14.45 -21.87 6.63
CA ARG A 120 13.52 -23.02 6.51
C ARG A 120 13.10 -23.31 5.06
N VAL A 121 13.07 -22.31 4.20
CA VAL A 121 12.58 -22.47 2.83
C VAL A 121 13.69 -22.63 1.79
N MET A 122 14.95 -22.34 2.14
CA MET A 122 16.08 -22.43 1.20
C MET A 122 16.20 -23.79 0.54
N GLY A 123 16.00 -24.88 1.29
CA GLY A 123 16.11 -26.24 0.76
C GLY A 123 15.06 -26.60 -0.30
N ASN A 124 13.96 -25.86 -0.38
CA ASN A 124 12.83 -26.11 -1.29
C ASN A 124 12.61 -24.98 -2.29
N THR A 125 13.59 -24.06 -2.42
CA THR A 125 13.53 -22.90 -3.32
C THR A 125 14.88 -22.73 -4.04
N LYS A 126 14.96 -21.79 -4.98
CA LYS A 126 16.25 -21.42 -5.63
C LYS A 126 17.07 -20.40 -4.84
N ILE A 127 16.66 -20.04 -3.63
CA ILE A 127 17.41 -19.09 -2.79
C ILE A 127 18.77 -19.68 -2.44
N LYS A 128 19.84 -19.07 -2.94
CA LYS A 128 21.23 -19.48 -2.71
C LYS A 128 22.01 -18.48 -1.86
N PHE A 129 21.47 -17.27 -1.64
CA PHE A 129 22.16 -16.19 -0.93
C PHE A 129 21.20 -15.35 -0.08
N VAL A 130 21.62 -15.02 1.13
CA VAL A 130 20.83 -14.26 2.09
C VAL A 130 21.61 -13.05 2.60
N VAL A 131 20.98 -11.87 2.58
CA VAL A 131 21.47 -10.67 3.23
C VAL A 131 20.57 -10.38 4.44
N ALA A 132 21.10 -10.54 5.64
CA ALA A 132 20.36 -10.26 6.87
C ALA A 132 20.71 -8.89 7.43
N SER A 133 19.71 -8.15 7.93
CA SER A 133 19.92 -6.85 8.54
C SER A 133 19.04 -6.63 9.77
N GLY A 134 19.65 -6.14 10.83
CA GLY A 134 18.94 -5.53 11.94
C GLY A 134 18.47 -4.12 11.60
N LEU A 135 17.38 -3.66 12.24
CA LEU A 135 16.80 -2.33 12.00
C LEU A 135 17.74 -1.17 12.34
N ALA A 136 18.79 -1.41 13.13
CA ALA A 136 19.77 -0.41 13.53
C ALA A 136 21.09 -0.47 12.74
N ASP A 137 21.28 -1.42 11.82
CA ASP A 137 22.60 -1.71 11.27
C ASP A 137 23.25 -0.55 10.52
N LEU A 138 22.47 0.30 9.90
CA LEU A 138 22.97 1.50 9.22
C LEU A 138 22.95 2.77 10.08
N LEU A 139 22.49 2.69 11.33
CA LEU A 139 22.52 3.83 12.26
C LEU A 139 23.95 4.07 12.80
N PRO A 140 24.26 5.30 13.26
CA PRO A 140 25.50 5.62 13.92
C PRO A 140 25.81 4.69 15.10
N ALA A 141 27.11 4.46 15.38
CA ALA A 141 27.55 3.49 16.39
C ALA A 141 26.95 3.75 17.80
N TYR A 142 26.84 5.02 18.21
CA TYR A 142 26.27 5.37 19.50
C TYR A 142 24.77 5.01 19.59
N LYS A 143 23.97 5.25 18.53
CA LYS A 143 22.55 4.87 18.52
C LYS A 143 22.37 3.36 18.56
N ARG A 144 23.21 2.61 17.87
CA ARG A 144 23.21 1.14 17.93
C ARG A 144 23.54 0.64 19.34
N PHE A 145 24.54 1.25 20.00
CA PHE A 145 24.95 0.90 21.34
C PHE A 145 23.82 1.18 22.35
N PHE A 146 23.25 2.38 22.35
CA PHE A 146 22.15 2.72 23.26
C PHE A 146 20.87 1.93 22.94
N GLY A 147 20.54 1.71 21.65
CA GLY A 147 19.42 0.85 21.26
C GLY A 147 19.61 -0.59 21.73
N TRP A 148 20.85 -1.06 21.80
CA TRP A 148 21.19 -2.36 22.38
C TRP A 148 21.09 -2.34 23.91
N LEU A 149 21.65 -1.34 24.56
CA LEU A 149 21.70 -1.24 26.03
C LEU A 149 20.29 -1.15 26.65
N PHE A 150 19.39 -0.40 26.02
CA PHE A 150 18.04 -0.18 26.53
C PHE A 150 16.98 -1.13 25.92
N ASP A 151 17.39 -2.12 25.15
CA ASP A 151 16.52 -3.07 24.43
C ASP A 151 15.36 -2.41 23.65
N LYS A 152 15.62 -1.20 23.11
CA LYS A 152 14.62 -0.40 22.38
C LYS A 152 14.44 -0.86 20.94
N ILE A 153 15.40 -1.62 20.39
CA ILE A 153 15.38 -2.09 19.01
C ILE A 153 15.28 -3.61 19.02
N PRO A 154 14.20 -4.18 18.48
CA PRO A 154 14.04 -5.63 18.38
C PRO A 154 15.18 -6.26 17.60
N LYS A 155 15.71 -7.39 18.09
CA LYS A 155 16.82 -8.14 17.48
C LYS A 155 16.37 -9.54 17.12
N GLY A 156 16.87 -10.03 15.99
CA GLY A 156 16.81 -11.43 15.58
C GLY A 156 18.14 -12.14 15.82
N ARG A 157 18.15 -13.44 15.55
CA ARG A 157 19.37 -14.25 15.56
C ARG A 157 19.68 -14.67 14.13
N THR A 158 20.87 -14.37 13.66
CA THR A 158 21.40 -14.84 12.37
C THR A 158 22.53 -15.81 12.61
N ALA A 159 22.61 -16.89 11.83
CA ALA A 159 23.73 -17.80 11.87
C ALA A 159 24.81 -17.35 10.87
N LYS A 160 26.07 -17.54 11.22
CA LYS A 160 27.17 -17.43 10.25
C LYS A 160 27.14 -18.64 9.33
N ALA A 161 26.98 -18.41 8.05
CA ALA A 161 27.00 -19.43 7.01
C ALA A 161 27.56 -18.83 5.70
N ASP A 162 28.17 -19.65 4.86
CA ASP A 162 28.81 -19.18 3.61
C ASP A 162 27.82 -18.48 2.65
N HIS A 163 26.55 -18.87 2.75
CA HIS A 163 25.47 -18.29 1.96
C HIS A 163 24.80 -17.07 2.63
N THR A 164 25.30 -16.60 3.78
CA THR A 164 24.69 -15.48 4.54
C THR A 164 25.70 -14.40 4.85
N LEU A 165 25.37 -13.17 4.49
CA LEU A 165 26.08 -11.97 4.93
C LEU A 165 25.14 -11.02 5.68
N SER A 166 25.69 -10.30 6.64
CA SER A 166 25.00 -9.10 7.13
C SER A 166 25.05 -8.01 6.06
N ILE A 167 24.08 -7.08 6.10
CA ILE A 167 24.08 -5.92 5.18
C ILE A 167 25.41 -5.14 5.26
N ARG A 168 26.01 -5.04 6.44
CA ARG A 168 27.28 -4.35 6.66
C ARG A 168 28.46 -5.06 6.02
N GLU A 169 28.47 -6.39 6.03
CA GLU A 169 29.50 -7.18 5.34
C GLU A 169 29.36 -7.04 3.83
N LEU A 170 28.14 -7.10 3.30
CA LEU A 170 27.87 -6.88 1.88
C LEU A 170 28.33 -5.49 1.42
N LEU A 171 28.01 -4.44 2.18
CA LEU A 171 28.41 -3.07 1.89
C LEU A 171 29.94 -2.86 1.94
N LYS A 172 30.67 -3.62 2.76
CA LYS A 172 32.14 -3.60 2.81
C LYS A 172 32.78 -4.29 1.61
N LEU A 173 32.16 -5.33 1.07
CA LEU A 173 32.60 -6.00 -0.16
C LEU A 173 32.43 -5.09 -1.37
N GLY A 174 31.33 -4.34 -1.40
CA GLY A 174 30.96 -3.52 -2.54
C GLY A 174 31.80 -2.25 -2.69
N GLN A 175 31.87 -1.78 -3.93
CA GLN A 175 32.61 -0.59 -4.33
C GLN A 175 31.65 0.49 -4.83
N VAL A 176 32.09 1.76 -4.77
CA VAL A 176 31.42 2.90 -5.42
C VAL A 176 32.03 3.15 -6.79
N GLY A 177 31.31 3.89 -7.65
CA GLY A 177 31.78 4.22 -9.01
C GLY A 177 31.60 3.08 -10.01
N VAL A 178 30.91 2.01 -9.64
CA VAL A 178 30.55 0.94 -10.58
C VAL A 178 29.44 1.45 -11.51
N PRO A 179 29.57 1.29 -12.83
CA PRO A 179 28.55 1.72 -13.78
C PRO A 179 27.20 1.08 -13.47
N ILE A 180 26.13 1.86 -13.59
CA ILE A 180 24.77 1.34 -13.55
C ILE A 180 24.58 0.50 -14.82
N PRO A 181 24.10 -0.76 -14.73
CA PRO A 181 23.75 -1.53 -15.91
C PRO A 181 22.81 -0.73 -16.81
N GLN A 182 22.99 -0.85 -18.11
CA GLN A 182 22.00 -0.32 -19.05
C GLN A 182 20.74 -1.19 -18.92
N VAL A 183 19.73 -0.65 -18.27
CA VAL A 183 18.42 -1.27 -18.10
C VAL A 183 17.43 -0.42 -18.89
N ASP A 184 16.71 -1.05 -19.79
CA ASP A 184 15.70 -0.36 -20.58
C ASP A 184 14.48 0.03 -19.74
N ALA A 185 13.81 1.10 -20.14
CA ALA A 185 12.66 1.64 -19.44
C ALA A 185 11.52 0.62 -19.27
N GLY A 186 11.31 -0.21 -20.27
CA GLY A 186 10.29 -1.26 -20.30
C GLY A 186 10.67 -2.55 -19.58
N GLU A 187 11.90 -2.68 -19.04
CA GLU A 187 12.27 -3.85 -18.26
C GLU A 187 11.58 -3.83 -16.88
N ILE A 188 11.31 -5.03 -16.36
CA ILE A 188 10.67 -5.20 -15.05
C ILE A 188 11.62 -4.76 -13.95
N ALA A 189 11.25 -3.73 -13.21
CA ALA A 189 11.95 -3.26 -12.02
C ALA A 189 11.63 -4.14 -10.81
N GLU A 190 10.36 -4.48 -10.67
CA GLU A 190 9.91 -5.24 -9.51
C GLU A 190 8.64 -6.05 -9.78
N ILE A 191 8.37 -7.02 -8.91
CA ILE A 191 7.14 -7.81 -8.89
C ILE A 191 6.49 -7.64 -7.53
N LEU A 192 5.33 -6.95 -7.49
CA LEU A 192 4.54 -6.77 -6.28
C LEU A 192 3.46 -7.85 -6.17
N TYR A 193 3.32 -8.45 -4.99
CA TYR A 193 2.31 -9.46 -4.75
C TYR A 193 1.05 -8.88 -4.12
N THR A 194 -0.09 -9.04 -4.80
CA THR A 194 -1.39 -8.59 -4.30
C THR A 194 -2.05 -9.66 -3.44
N GLY A 195 -2.64 -9.25 -2.32
CA GLY A 195 -3.52 -10.10 -1.53
C GLY A 195 -4.90 -10.20 -2.16
N GLY A 196 -5.02 -10.88 -3.29
CA GLY A 196 -6.31 -11.06 -3.98
C GLY A 196 -7.28 -11.97 -3.24
N THR A 197 -8.49 -12.09 -3.79
CA THR A 197 -9.58 -12.98 -3.32
C THR A 197 -9.30 -14.46 -3.58
N THR A 198 -8.21 -14.78 -4.27
CA THR A 198 -7.75 -16.14 -4.60
C THR A 198 -6.91 -16.75 -3.46
N LYS A 199 -6.72 -18.07 -3.49
CA LYS A 199 -5.97 -18.85 -2.49
C LYS A 199 -4.52 -18.36 -2.31
N HIS A 200 -3.90 -17.87 -3.39
CA HIS A 200 -2.51 -17.40 -3.40
C HIS A 200 -2.42 -15.97 -3.97
N PRO A 201 -1.50 -15.14 -3.47
CA PRO A 201 -1.29 -13.80 -4.01
C PRO A 201 -0.76 -13.86 -5.44
N LYS A 202 -1.15 -12.89 -6.28
CA LYS A 202 -0.72 -12.77 -7.67
C LYS A 202 0.42 -11.76 -7.80
N GLY A 203 1.47 -12.10 -8.54
CA GLY A 203 2.58 -11.20 -8.83
C GLY A 203 2.22 -10.22 -9.95
N VAL A 204 2.42 -8.94 -9.70
CA VAL A 204 2.21 -7.85 -10.67
C VAL A 204 3.58 -7.35 -11.12
N PRO A 205 4.00 -7.59 -12.37
CA PRO A 205 5.27 -7.09 -12.88
C PRO A 205 5.16 -5.60 -13.20
N ILE A 206 6.04 -4.80 -12.61
CA ILE A 206 6.07 -3.34 -12.79
C ILE A 206 7.37 -2.94 -13.45
N THR A 207 7.29 -2.23 -14.57
CA THR A 207 8.47 -1.74 -15.28
C THR A 207 9.03 -0.47 -14.63
N HIS A 208 10.30 -0.16 -14.92
CA HIS A 208 10.95 1.07 -14.45
C HIS A 208 10.18 2.33 -14.87
N GLU A 209 9.81 2.41 -16.14
CA GLU A 209 9.08 3.56 -16.70
C GLU A 209 7.72 3.72 -16.05
N LEU A 210 6.98 2.64 -15.90
CA LEU A 210 5.62 2.67 -15.33
C LEU A 210 5.65 3.18 -13.89
N LEU A 211 6.60 2.71 -13.06
CA LEU A 211 6.71 3.17 -11.69
C LEU A 211 7.12 4.65 -11.60
N ILE A 212 8.04 5.11 -12.46
CA ILE A 212 8.47 6.52 -12.51
C ILE A 212 7.29 7.41 -12.94
N ASN A 213 6.60 7.06 -14.01
CA ASN A 213 5.48 7.86 -14.54
C ASN A 213 4.36 7.98 -13.51
N CYS A 214 3.97 6.86 -12.90
CA CYS A 214 2.94 6.87 -11.86
C CYS A 214 3.37 7.66 -10.61
N ALA A 215 4.64 7.57 -10.20
CA ALA A 215 5.15 8.37 -9.08
C ALA A 215 5.15 9.88 -9.39
N HIS A 216 5.56 10.28 -10.61
CA HIS A 216 5.50 11.67 -11.04
C HIS A 216 4.09 12.22 -11.00
N GLU A 217 3.14 11.51 -11.58
CA GLU A 217 1.74 11.93 -11.69
C GLU A 217 1.09 12.06 -10.30
N GLN A 218 1.28 11.06 -9.45
CA GLN A 218 0.69 11.07 -8.11
C GLN A 218 1.28 12.15 -7.20
N LEU A 219 2.59 12.38 -7.27
CA LEU A 219 3.23 13.46 -6.51
C LEU A 219 2.87 14.86 -7.04
N ALA A 220 2.60 14.98 -8.33
CA ALA A 220 2.12 16.22 -8.91
C ALA A 220 0.76 16.67 -8.35
N CYS A 221 -0.07 15.76 -7.84
CA CYS A 221 -1.34 16.09 -7.21
C CYS A 221 -1.19 17.01 -5.98
N SER A 222 -0.06 16.98 -5.29
CA SER A 222 0.22 17.91 -4.17
C SER A 222 0.88 19.23 -4.59
N ALA A 223 1.25 19.39 -5.87
CA ALA A 223 2.11 20.49 -6.34
C ALA A 223 1.50 21.90 -6.18
N ALA A 224 0.16 21.99 -6.13
CA ALA A 224 -0.52 23.27 -5.86
C ALA A 224 -0.32 23.77 -4.41
N LEU A 225 -0.01 22.86 -3.48
CA LEU A 225 0.18 23.15 -2.05
C LEU A 225 1.66 23.12 -1.65
N ILE A 226 2.44 22.25 -2.27
CA ILE A 226 3.82 21.97 -1.88
C ILE A 226 4.68 21.87 -3.13
N LYS A 227 5.79 22.60 -3.19
CA LYS A 227 6.78 22.34 -4.24
C LYS A 227 7.32 20.91 -4.06
N PRO A 228 7.27 20.04 -5.09
CA PRO A 228 7.62 18.64 -4.93
C PRO A 228 9.00 18.37 -4.32
N GLU A 229 10.00 19.19 -4.66
CA GLU A 229 11.35 19.10 -4.09
C GLU A 229 11.45 19.54 -2.62
N GLU A 230 10.49 20.31 -2.12
CA GLU A 230 10.42 20.75 -0.72
C GLU A 230 9.53 19.83 0.13
N ASN A 231 8.95 18.80 -0.49
CA ASN A 231 8.03 17.92 0.20
C ASN A 231 8.75 17.04 1.23
N VAL A 232 8.20 17.01 2.44
CA VAL A 232 8.62 16.13 3.54
C VAL A 232 7.47 15.17 3.80
N ILE A 233 7.63 13.94 3.36
CA ILE A 233 6.57 12.93 3.36
C ILE A 233 6.72 11.99 4.55
N LEU A 234 5.64 11.80 5.30
CA LEU A 234 5.53 10.76 6.33
C LEU A 234 5.30 9.40 5.64
N GLY A 235 6.33 8.57 5.59
CA GLY A 235 6.32 7.24 4.99
C GLY A 235 5.64 6.20 5.89
N THR A 236 4.37 6.40 6.22
CA THR A 236 3.55 5.48 7.03
C THR A 236 3.03 4.30 6.19
N ALA A 237 2.82 4.50 4.90
CA ALA A 237 2.44 3.43 3.98
C ALA A 237 3.59 2.41 3.83
N PRO A 238 3.29 1.10 3.76
CA PRO A 238 4.32 0.08 3.58
C PRO A 238 5.06 0.21 2.24
N MET A 239 6.40 0.15 2.28
CA MET A 239 7.25 0.23 1.09
C MET A 239 7.16 -1.02 0.18
N PHE A 240 6.62 -2.11 0.68
CA PHE A 240 6.28 -3.31 -0.11
C PHE A 240 4.89 -3.23 -0.76
N HIS A 241 4.25 -2.08 -0.71
CA HIS A 241 2.94 -1.81 -1.33
C HIS A 241 3.05 -0.60 -2.26
N VAL A 242 2.33 -0.65 -3.40
CA VAL A 242 2.39 0.39 -4.44
C VAL A 242 2.16 1.81 -3.91
N LEU A 243 1.24 2.00 -2.96
CA LEU A 243 0.99 3.30 -2.33
C LEU A 243 2.25 3.87 -1.63
N GLY A 244 2.97 3.02 -0.89
CA GLY A 244 4.23 3.41 -0.24
C GLY A 244 5.34 3.72 -1.24
N GLN A 245 5.30 3.10 -2.42
CA GLN A 245 6.29 3.30 -3.47
C GLN A 245 6.02 4.55 -4.29
N THR A 246 4.84 4.68 -4.87
CA THR A 246 4.54 5.81 -5.77
C THR A 246 4.43 7.13 -5.01
N CYS A 247 3.69 7.17 -3.90
CA CYS A 247 3.52 8.39 -3.12
C CYS A 247 4.65 8.64 -2.10
N GLY A 248 5.29 7.60 -1.58
CA GLY A 248 6.37 7.70 -0.60
C GLY A 248 7.74 7.72 -1.24
N LEU A 249 8.21 6.54 -1.72
CA LEU A 249 9.54 6.40 -2.34
C LEU A 249 9.71 7.28 -3.58
N GLY A 250 8.62 7.47 -4.34
CA GLY A 250 8.61 8.32 -5.53
C GLY A 250 9.25 9.69 -5.29
N THR A 251 9.01 10.30 -4.12
CA THR A 251 9.60 11.61 -3.82
C THR A 251 11.13 11.60 -3.83
N VAL A 252 11.75 10.45 -3.46
CA VAL A 252 13.21 10.31 -3.37
C VAL A 252 13.85 10.17 -4.75
N PHE A 253 13.26 9.39 -5.65
CA PHE A 253 13.86 9.13 -6.96
C PHE A 253 13.32 10.01 -8.09
N THR A 254 12.31 10.86 -7.84
CA THR A 254 11.75 11.75 -8.88
C THR A 254 12.11 13.21 -8.66
N TYR A 255 11.61 13.80 -7.58
CA TYR A 255 11.72 15.25 -7.33
C TYR A 255 12.80 15.63 -6.32
N GLY A 256 13.21 14.71 -5.47
CA GLY A 256 14.24 14.98 -4.48
C GLY A 256 13.71 15.60 -3.18
N GLY A 257 12.53 15.19 -2.75
CA GLY A 257 11.97 15.52 -1.43
C GLY A 257 12.65 14.74 -0.30
N THR A 258 12.05 14.77 0.89
CA THR A 258 12.51 14.03 2.07
C THR A 258 11.45 13.02 2.49
N LEU A 259 11.87 11.79 2.82
CA LEU A 259 11.01 10.72 3.31
C LEU A 259 11.32 10.41 4.78
N ILE A 260 10.35 10.55 5.67
CA ILE A 260 10.47 10.15 7.09
C ILE A 260 9.96 8.73 7.22
N LEU A 261 10.82 7.80 7.63
CA LEU A 261 10.51 6.37 7.73
C LEU A 261 10.37 5.91 9.18
N GLN A 262 9.37 5.06 9.40
CA GLN A 262 9.19 4.31 10.64
C GLN A 262 9.05 2.82 10.33
N PRO A 263 9.70 1.91 11.10
CA PRO A 263 9.59 0.46 10.87
C PRO A 263 8.18 -0.08 11.09
N ARG A 264 7.43 0.59 11.93
CA ARG A 264 5.99 0.40 12.21
C ARG A 264 5.39 1.74 12.58
N VAL A 265 4.12 1.90 12.34
CA VAL A 265 3.40 3.10 12.78
C VAL A 265 3.42 3.15 14.31
N ASN A 266 4.00 4.24 14.85
CA ASN A 266 3.92 4.64 16.24
C ASN A 266 3.41 6.07 16.24
N LEU A 267 2.23 6.32 16.81
CA LEU A 267 1.56 7.62 16.69
C LEU A 267 2.38 8.73 17.34
N ASP A 268 2.88 8.55 18.56
CA ASP A 268 3.69 9.59 19.23
C ASP A 268 4.93 9.95 18.40
N ALA A 269 5.69 8.95 17.97
CA ALA A 269 6.89 9.20 17.15
C ALA A 269 6.57 9.81 15.77
N MET A 270 5.39 9.53 15.22
CA MET A 270 4.94 10.12 13.97
C MET A 270 4.54 11.59 14.17
N LEU A 271 3.76 11.88 15.20
CA LEU A 271 3.31 13.23 15.54
C LEU A 271 4.50 14.13 15.88
N GLU A 272 5.45 13.62 16.70
CA GLU A 272 6.71 14.28 16.99
C GLU A 272 7.55 14.54 15.73
N ALA A 273 7.56 13.60 14.78
CA ALA A 273 8.29 13.78 13.52
C ALA A 273 7.62 14.83 12.60
N ILE A 274 6.30 14.95 12.61
CA ILE A 274 5.60 16.04 11.90
C ILE A 274 6.06 17.39 12.46
N GLU A 275 5.98 17.56 13.77
CA GLU A 275 6.35 18.80 14.44
C GLU A 275 7.85 19.12 14.28
N SER A 276 8.73 18.18 14.66
CA SER A 276 10.17 18.44 14.76
C SER A 276 10.90 18.47 13.41
N GLN A 277 10.38 17.82 12.38
CA GLN A 277 11.01 17.73 11.06
C GLN A 277 10.21 18.44 9.97
N GLY A 278 9.11 19.11 10.31
CA GLY A 278 8.28 19.84 9.37
C GLY A 278 7.63 18.94 8.33
N GLY A 279 6.99 17.85 8.79
CA GLY A 279 6.27 16.94 7.90
C GLY A 279 5.14 17.67 7.15
N ARG A 280 5.16 17.64 5.81
CA ARG A 280 4.20 18.36 4.96
C ARG A 280 3.13 17.47 4.35
N THR A 281 3.48 16.22 4.06
CA THR A 281 2.54 15.25 3.48
C THR A 281 2.38 14.05 4.41
N LEU A 282 1.14 13.78 4.82
CA LEU A 282 0.76 12.56 5.52
C LEU A 282 0.04 11.62 4.55
N ILE A 283 0.66 10.47 4.26
CA ILE A 283 0.05 9.40 3.46
C ILE A 283 -0.51 8.36 4.41
N GLY A 284 -1.79 8.06 4.33
CA GLY A 284 -2.41 7.11 5.25
C GLY A 284 -3.59 6.35 4.65
N VAL A 285 -4.11 5.46 5.46
CA VAL A 285 -5.42 4.82 5.26
C VAL A 285 -6.42 5.45 6.23
N PRO A 286 -7.74 5.33 6.04
CA PRO A 286 -8.74 5.93 6.94
C PRO A 286 -8.54 5.62 8.41
N ALA A 287 -8.12 4.38 8.72
CA ALA A 287 -7.84 3.96 10.09
C ALA A 287 -6.74 4.80 10.77
N LEU A 288 -5.70 5.21 10.03
CA LEU A 288 -4.63 6.06 10.58
C LEU A 288 -5.16 7.42 11.01
N TYR A 289 -5.98 8.06 10.18
CA TYR A 289 -6.60 9.35 10.48
C TYR A 289 -7.51 9.28 11.70
N ARG A 290 -8.28 8.17 11.83
CA ARG A 290 -9.09 7.93 13.03
C ARG A 290 -8.22 7.76 14.27
N MET A 291 -7.16 6.95 14.20
CA MET A 291 -6.23 6.75 15.32
C MET A 291 -5.58 8.07 15.79
N ILE A 292 -5.23 8.96 14.85
CA ILE A 292 -4.69 10.29 15.19
C ILE A 292 -5.76 11.13 15.91
N LEU A 293 -6.98 11.18 15.39
CA LEU A 293 -8.10 11.94 16.00
C LEU A 293 -8.50 11.43 17.39
N GLU A 294 -8.21 10.18 17.69
CA GLU A 294 -8.51 9.53 18.97
C GLU A 294 -7.29 9.43 19.90
N HIS A 295 -6.18 10.07 19.55
CA HIS A 295 -4.97 10.03 20.34
C HIS A 295 -5.06 10.96 21.56
N ASP A 296 -4.91 10.41 22.76
CA ASP A 296 -5.11 11.12 24.03
C ASP A 296 -4.24 12.38 24.21
N ARG A 297 -3.06 12.39 23.58
CA ARG A 297 -2.08 13.50 23.68
C ARG A 297 -2.01 14.35 22.42
N LEU A 298 -3.01 14.29 21.54
CA LEU A 298 -2.98 14.99 20.25
C LEU A 298 -2.77 16.50 20.41
N ASP A 299 -3.30 17.09 21.46
CA ASP A 299 -3.16 18.53 21.74
C ASP A 299 -1.74 18.97 22.15
N GLN A 300 -0.83 18.01 22.39
CA GLN A 300 0.56 18.29 22.73
C GLN A 300 1.45 18.43 21.48
N TYR A 301 0.93 18.16 20.28
CA TYR A 301 1.70 18.16 19.02
C TYR A 301 1.20 19.25 18.09
N ASP A 302 2.13 19.96 17.45
CA ASP A 302 1.84 20.92 16.39
C ASP A 302 1.87 20.21 15.02
N LEU A 303 0.70 20.10 14.38
CA LEU A 303 0.54 19.55 13.04
C LEU A 303 0.32 20.64 11.98
N SER A 304 0.64 21.88 12.28
CA SER A 304 0.42 23.02 11.36
C SER A 304 1.22 22.92 10.07
N SER A 305 2.36 22.20 10.09
CA SER A 305 3.20 21.98 8.90
C SER A 305 2.57 21.06 7.85
N LEU A 306 1.57 20.25 8.21
CA LEU A 306 0.89 19.38 7.23
C LEU A 306 0.12 20.24 6.21
N ASP A 307 0.47 20.10 4.94
CA ASP A 307 -0.20 20.78 3.83
C ASP A 307 -1.08 19.84 3.00
N TYR A 308 -0.62 18.59 2.81
CA TYR A 308 -1.32 17.58 2.01
C TYR A 308 -1.54 16.31 2.81
N CYS A 309 -2.77 16.09 3.27
CA CYS A 309 -3.19 14.88 3.96
C CYS A 309 -3.86 13.95 2.94
N PHE A 310 -3.23 12.83 2.61
CA PHE A 310 -3.69 11.92 1.56
C PHE A 310 -4.13 10.58 2.13
N SER A 311 -5.29 10.10 1.69
CA SER A 311 -5.81 8.78 2.04
C SER A 311 -6.10 7.94 0.81
N GLY A 312 -5.62 6.71 0.81
CA GLY A 312 -5.89 5.73 -0.24
C GLY A 312 -5.98 4.31 0.32
N GLY A 313 -6.38 3.38 -0.55
CA GLY A 313 -6.41 1.95 -0.23
C GLY A 313 -7.67 1.45 0.47
N ASP A 314 -8.53 2.34 0.97
CA ASP A 314 -9.84 2.01 1.53
C ASP A 314 -10.78 3.23 1.43
N VAL A 315 -12.09 3.01 1.62
CA VAL A 315 -13.10 4.08 1.58
C VAL A 315 -12.97 4.96 2.83
N MET A 316 -12.85 6.29 2.62
CA MET A 316 -12.77 7.25 3.71
C MET A 316 -14.17 7.50 4.31
N PRO A 317 -14.39 7.17 5.60
CA PRO A 317 -15.64 7.52 6.27
C PRO A 317 -15.80 9.04 6.35
N LEU A 318 -16.96 9.53 5.93
CA LEU A 318 -17.26 10.97 5.88
C LEU A 318 -17.13 11.63 7.26
N GLU A 319 -17.47 10.90 8.32
CA GLU A 319 -17.33 11.37 9.71
C GLU A 319 -15.86 11.65 10.07
N VAL A 320 -14.94 10.76 9.68
CA VAL A 320 -13.50 10.93 9.93
C VAL A 320 -12.97 12.14 9.18
N ALA A 321 -13.34 12.30 7.90
CA ALA A 321 -12.93 13.44 7.08
C ALA A 321 -13.43 14.76 7.66
N ARG A 322 -14.71 14.82 8.08
CA ARG A 322 -15.30 16.03 8.71
C ARG A 322 -14.69 16.35 10.07
N ARG A 323 -14.38 15.36 10.90
CA ARG A 323 -13.69 15.57 12.19
C ARG A 323 -12.29 16.11 11.98
N TRP A 324 -11.56 15.58 11.00
CA TRP A 324 -10.23 16.04 10.63
C TRP A 324 -10.26 17.51 10.20
N GLU A 325 -11.14 17.86 9.28
CA GLU A 325 -11.28 19.23 8.77
C GLU A 325 -11.66 20.21 9.89
N ARG A 326 -12.63 19.86 10.75
CA ARG A 326 -13.00 20.69 11.92
C ARG A 326 -11.85 20.89 12.90
N ARG A 327 -11.02 19.84 13.10
CA ARG A 327 -9.93 19.88 14.09
C ARG A 327 -8.72 20.67 13.61
N PHE A 328 -8.35 20.51 12.34
CA PHE A 328 -7.09 21.03 11.79
C PHE A 328 -7.28 22.11 10.72
N GLY A 329 -8.50 22.40 10.28
CA GLY A 329 -8.77 23.29 9.14
C GLY A 329 -8.19 22.78 7.82
N LYS A 330 -7.87 21.49 7.73
CA LYS A 330 -7.20 20.87 6.57
C LYS A 330 -8.03 19.70 6.05
N ARG A 331 -8.04 19.54 4.73
CA ARG A 331 -8.79 18.45 4.07
C ARG A 331 -7.97 17.18 3.98
N ILE A 332 -8.66 16.04 3.95
CA ILE A 332 -8.07 14.76 3.53
C ILE A 332 -8.40 14.58 2.05
N TYR A 333 -7.36 14.55 1.23
CA TYR A 333 -7.46 14.24 -0.21
C TYR A 333 -7.50 12.73 -0.39
N ILE A 334 -8.43 12.26 -1.19
CA ILE A 334 -8.67 10.82 -1.39
C ILE A 334 -8.15 10.43 -2.76
N GLY A 335 -7.54 9.24 -2.84
CA GLY A 335 -7.18 8.62 -4.10
C GLY A 335 -7.59 7.16 -4.16
N TYR A 336 -7.96 6.74 -5.35
CA TYR A 336 -8.31 5.38 -5.71
C TYR A 336 -7.27 4.80 -6.68
N GLY A 337 -6.95 3.54 -6.50
CA GLY A 337 -6.06 2.80 -7.38
C GLY A 337 -5.84 1.37 -6.94
N ALA A 338 -5.14 0.61 -7.77
CA ALA A 338 -4.81 -0.79 -7.54
C ALA A 338 -3.31 -1.04 -7.75
N THR A 339 -2.82 -2.21 -7.39
CA THR A 339 -1.44 -2.59 -7.68
C THR A 339 -1.25 -2.75 -9.19
N GLU A 340 -2.25 -3.29 -9.87
CA GLU A 340 -2.29 -3.52 -11.31
C GLU A 340 -2.30 -2.22 -12.13
N THR A 341 -2.73 -1.11 -11.54
CA THR A 341 -2.67 0.23 -12.15
C THR A 341 -1.44 1.04 -11.71
N VAL A 342 -0.57 0.42 -10.92
CA VAL A 342 0.62 1.01 -10.27
C VAL A 342 0.24 2.26 -9.45
N GLY A 343 -0.80 2.11 -8.64
CA GLY A 343 -1.34 3.16 -7.79
C GLY A 343 -2.50 3.92 -8.43
N GLY A 344 -2.43 5.25 -8.44
CA GLY A 344 -3.58 6.11 -8.70
C GLY A 344 -4.25 5.94 -10.07
N VAL A 345 -5.56 5.78 -10.03
CA VAL A 345 -6.49 5.90 -11.17
C VAL A 345 -7.28 7.20 -11.05
N GLY A 346 -7.82 7.45 -9.86
CA GLY A 346 -8.48 8.69 -9.50
C GLY A 346 -7.79 9.34 -8.31
N MET A 347 -7.52 10.63 -8.38
CA MET A 347 -6.87 11.39 -7.33
C MET A 347 -7.57 12.74 -7.14
N ASN A 348 -7.65 13.22 -5.90
CA ASN A 348 -8.10 14.58 -5.63
C ASN A 348 -6.89 15.52 -5.56
N PRO A 349 -6.74 16.46 -6.49
CA PRO A 349 -5.62 17.40 -6.47
C PRO A 349 -5.66 18.33 -5.24
N GLY A 350 -4.50 18.63 -4.71
CA GLY A 350 -4.34 19.57 -3.60
C GLY A 350 -4.86 20.97 -3.93
N GLY A 351 -5.47 21.62 -2.96
CA GLY A 351 -6.03 22.97 -3.12
C GLY A 351 -7.43 23.02 -3.76
N GLN A 352 -7.92 21.91 -4.33
CA GLN A 352 -9.27 21.85 -4.89
C GLN A 352 -10.29 21.39 -3.84
N GLU A 353 -11.55 21.74 -4.06
CA GLU A 353 -12.64 21.20 -3.26
C GLU A 353 -12.85 19.72 -3.55
N THR A 354 -13.06 18.95 -2.49
CA THR A 354 -13.38 17.53 -2.61
C THR A 354 -14.87 17.32 -2.46
N THR A 355 -15.47 16.61 -3.41
CA THR A 355 -16.89 16.23 -3.30
C THR A 355 -17.02 15.08 -2.30
N PRO A 356 -17.95 15.14 -1.34
CA PRO A 356 -18.17 14.05 -0.40
C PRO A 356 -18.42 12.70 -1.11
N GLY A 357 -17.72 11.65 -0.69
CA GLY A 357 -17.81 10.32 -1.30
C GLY A 357 -17.04 10.14 -2.61
N CYS A 358 -16.45 11.21 -3.17
CA CYS A 358 -15.60 11.11 -4.35
C CYS A 358 -14.26 10.45 -4.00
N MET A 359 -13.90 9.40 -4.76
CA MET A 359 -12.61 8.71 -4.65
C MET A 359 -11.47 9.41 -5.40
N GLY A 360 -11.77 10.44 -6.16
CA GLY A 360 -10.84 11.20 -6.98
C GLY A 360 -11.37 11.45 -8.40
N ILE A 361 -10.73 12.40 -9.05
CA ILE A 361 -10.92 12.70 -10.48
C ILE A 361 -9.97 11.77 -11.24
N VAL A 362 -10.44 11.15 -12.30
CA VAL A 362 -9.62 10.26 -13.15
C VAL A 362 -8.41 11.03 -13.68
N LEU A 363 -7.22 10.48 -13.47
CA LEU A 363 -5.96 11.06 -13.95
C LEU A 363 -5.92 11.13 -15.48
N GLU A 364 -5.26 12.15 -16.03
CA GLU A 364 -5.20 12.37 -17.47
C GLU A 364 -4.54 11.21 -18.24
N SER A 365 -3.58 10.51 -17.62
CA SER A 365 -2.91 9.34 -18.19
C SER A 365 -3.79 8.09 -18.25
N LYS A 366 -4.96 8.12 -17.61
CA LYS A 366 -5.86 6.96 -17.51
C LYS A 366 -7.06 7.11 -18.41
N ASP A 367 -7.26 6.10 -19.26
CA ASP A 367 -8.50 5.87 -19.97
C ASP A 367 -9.35 4.91 -19.16
N VAL A 368 -10.57 5.28 -18.83
CA VAL A 368 -11.46 4.46 -18.01
C VAL A 368 -12.81 4.30 -18.65
N LYS A 369 -13.39 3.12 -18.47
CA LYS A 369 -14.78 2.82 -18.86
C LYS A 369 -15.52 2.32 -17.63
N VAL A 370 -16.77 2.73 -17.46
CA VAL A 370 -17.69 2.15 -16.47
C VAL A 370 -18.72 1.34 -17.23
N VAL A 371 -18.68 0.02 -17.06
CA VAL A 371 -19.42 -0.91 -17.93
C VAL A 371 -20.37 -1.81 -17.17
N ASN A 372 -21.38 -2.30 -17.84
CA ASN A 372 -22.16 -3.41 -17.37
C ASN A 372 -21.31 -4.71 -17.44
N GLN A 373 -21.33 -5.50 -16.39
CA GLN A 373 -20.51 -6.71 -16.27
C GLN A 373 -20.84 -7.83 -17.25
N SER A 374 -22.08 -7.87 -17.78
CA SER A 374 -22.57 -8.99 -18.60
C SER A 374 -22.20 -8.85 -20.08
N ASP A 375 -22.19 -7.63 -20.59
CA ASP A 375 -22.01 -7.32 -22.03
C ASP A 375 -20.88 -6.34 -22.31
N LEU A 376 -20.28 -5.77 -21.26
CA LEU A 376 -19.23 -4.76 -21.31
C LEU A 376 -19.64 -3.45 -22.02
N GLU A 377 -20.94 -3.22 -22.19
CA GLU A 377 -21.45 -1.94 -22.70
C GLU A 377 -21.27 -0.84 -21.64
N GLU A 378 -20.87 0.35 -22.09
CA GLU A 378 -20.70 1.50 -21.19
C GLU A 378 -22.05 1.92 -20.62
N VAL A 379 -22.09 2.19 -19.30
CA VAL A 379 -23.28 2.70 -18.64
C VAL A 379 -23.35 4.22 -18.75
N GLU A 380 -24.55 4.80 -18.63
CA GLU A 380 -24.74 6.25 -18.57
C GLU A 380 -24.00 6.86 -17.36
N HIS A 381 -23.55 8.11 -17.49
CA HIS A 381 -22.93 8.85 -16.38
C HIS A 381 -23.82 8.83 -15.14
N GLY A 382 -23.20 8.63 -13.98
CA GLY A 382 -23.86 8.50 -12.68
C GLY A 382 -24.50 7.13 -12.40
N LYS A 383 -24.53 6.21 -13.36
CA LYS A 383 -25.00 4.83 -13.13
C LYS A 383 -23.88 3.93 -12.68
N PRO A 384 -24.18 2.96 -11.78
CA PRO A 384 -23.18 2.00 -11.33
C PRO A 384 -22.78 1.00 -12.42
N GLY A 385 -21.47 0.76 -12.56
CA GLY A 385 -20.91 -0.27 -13.43
C GLY A 385 -19.53 -0.71 -12.95
N GLU A 386 -18.98 -1.77 -13.53
CA GLU A 386 -17.60 -2.19 -13.27
C GLU A 386 -16.61 -1.21 -13.89
N LEU A 387 -15.63 -0.77 -13.10
CA LEU A 387 -14.57 0.10 -13.59
C LEU A 387 -13.52 -0.71 -14.36
N LEU A 388 -13.30 -0.34 -15.60
CA LEU A 388 -12.19 -0.79 -16.43
C LEU A 388 -11.15 0.32 -16.55
N VAL A 389 -9.87 -0.02 -16.53
CA VAL A 389 -8.77 0.96 -16.58
C VAL A 389 -7.75 0.57 -17.64
N TYR A 390 -7.37 1.54 -18.45
CA TYR A 390 -6.24 1.44 -19.39
C TYR A 390 -5.29 2.62 -19.19
N SER A 391 -4.02 2.41 -19.46
CA SER A 391 -2.99 3.46 -19.64
C SER A 391 -1.88 2.93 -20.55
N ASP A 392 -1.05 3.83 -21.07
CA ASP A 392 0.12 3.46 -21.86
C ASP A 392 1.34 4.20 -21.31
N PRO A 393 2.34 3.50 -20.72
CA PRO A 393 2.37 2.05 -20.48
C PRO A 393 1.45 1.57 -19.34
N MET A 394 1.21 0.25 -19.29
CA MET A 394 0.38 -0.40 -18.27
C MET A 394 0.88 -1.82 -17.97
N VAL A 395 0.55 -2.33 -16.77
CA VAL A 395 0.62 -3.76 -16.46
C VAL A 395 -0.40 -4.48 -17.36
N ASN A 396 0.04 -5.53 -18.03
CA ASN A 396 -0.78 -6.27 -19.01
C ASN A 396 -0.94 -7.76 -18.69
N ALA A 397 -0.28 -8.25 -17.65
CA ALA A 397 -0.38 -9.64 -17.22
C ALA A 397 0.05 -9.80 -15.76
N TYR A 398 -0.46 -10.84 -15.12
CA TYR A 398 0.10 -11.33 -13.87
C TYR A 398 1.30 -12.26 -14.14
N TRP A 399 2.27 -12.23 -13.24
CA TRP A 399 3.47 -13.06 -13.34
C TRP A 399 3.13 -14.55 -13.27
N ASN A 400 3.50 -15.29 -14.33
CA ASN A 400 3.25 -16.74 -14.44
C ASN A 400 1.79 -17.19 -14.22
N LYS A 401 0.80 -16.34 -14.54
CA LYS A 401 -0.62 -16.58 -14.28
C LYS A 401 -1.47 -16.29 -15.53
N PRO A 402 -1.39 -17.12 -16.58
CA PRO A 402 -2.12 -16.85 -17.84
C PRO A 402 -3.65 -16.90 -17.67
N GLU A 403 -4.19 -17.80 -16.87
CA GLU A 403 -5.63 -17.93 -16.64
C GLU A 403 -6.19 -16.71 -15.91
N GLU A 404 -5.56 -16.35 -14.79
CA GLU A 404 -5.95 -15.17 -14.00
C GLU A 404 -5.72 -13.86 -14.79
N THR A 405 -4.76 -13.85 -15.71
CA THR A 405 -4.54 -12.73 -16.63
C THR A 405 -5.70 -12.60 -17.60
N ALA A 406 -6.13 -13.69 -18.21
CA ALA A 406 -7.26 -13.69 -19.14
C ALA A 406 -8.58 -13.28 -18.48
N GLU A 407 -8.75 -13.56 -17.18
CA GLU A 407 -9.92 -13.12 -16.42
C GLU A 407 -9.88 -11.61 -16.06
N ALA A 408 -8.67 -11.10 -15.77
CA ALA A 408 -8.47 -9.75 -15.25
C ALA A 408 -8.29 -8.69 -16.33
N PHE A 409 -7.96 -9.08 -17.55
CA PHE A 409 -7.73 -8.14 -18.65
C PHE A 409 -8.64 -8.45 -19.83
N VAL A 410 -9.23 -7.42 -20.40
CA VAL A 410 -10.16 -7.52 -21.54
C VAL A 410 -9.77 -6.54 -22.64
N GLU A 411 -9.79 -7.01 -23.88
CA GLU A 411 -9.54 -6.15 -25.04
C GLU A 411 -10.83 -5.47 -25.50
N ILE A 412 -10.80 -4.13 -25.57
CA ILE A 412 -11.89 -3.30 -26.10
C ILE A 412 -11.24 -2.24 -27.00
N ASP A 413 -11.69 -2.11 -28.24
CA ASP A 413 -11.19 -1.13 -29.21
C ASP A 413 -9.65 -1.18 -29.39
N SER A 414 -9.07 -2.39 -29.44
CA SER A 414 -7.62 -2.63 -29.54
C SER A 414 -6.79 -2.11 -28.34
N LYS A 415 -7.43 -1.85 -27.21
CA LYS A 415 -6.81 -1.51 -25.93
C LYS A 415 -7.08 -2.61 -24.92
N LEU A 416 -6.05 -3.00 -24.16
CA LEU A 416 -6.16 -4.01 -23.11
C LEU A 416 -6.51 -3.35 -21.79
N PHE A 417 -7.78 -3.38 -21.39
CA PHE A 417 -8.26 -2.82 -20.14
C PHE A 417 -8.10 -3.81 -18.98
N TYR A 418 -7.67 -3.32 -17.84
CA TYR A 418 -7.71 -4.04 -16.56
C TYR A 418 -9.10 -3.94 -15.94
N ARG A 419 -9.69 -5.07 -15.59
CA ARG A 419 -10.95 -5.19 -14.86
C ARG A 419 -10.67 -5.08 -13.37
N THR A 420 -11.08 -3.98 -12.76
CA THR A 420 -10.79 -3.74 -11.34
C THR A 420 -11.60 -4.62 -10.39
N GLY A 421 -12.76 -5.11 -10.85
CA GLY A 421 -13.74 -5.78 -10.01
C GLY A 421 -14.44 -4.83 -9.03
N ASP A 422 -14.19 -3.52 -9.12
CA ASP A 422 -14.84 -2.50 -8.32
C ASP A 422 -16.02 -1.90 -9.10
N ILE A 423 -17.19 -1.80 -8.44
CA ILE A 423 -18.36 -1.13 -8.97
C ILE A 423 -18.31 0.32 -8.57
N VAL A 424 -18.34 1.19 -9.56
CA VAL A 424 -18.25 2.64 -9.38
C VAL A 424 -19.36 3.35 -10.16
N ALA A 425 -19.67 4.59 -9.78
CA ALA A 425 -20.34 5.55 -10.66
C ALA A 425 -19.32 6.63 -11.06
N MET A 426 -19.41 7.13 -12.27
CA MET A 426 -18.59 8.22 -12.78
C MET A 426 -19.50 9.34 -13.28
N ASP A 427 -19.23 10.57 -12.87
CA ASP A 427 -19.98 11.73 -13.36
C ASP A 427 -19.35 12.37 -14.62
N GLU A 428 -19.97 13.44 -15.13
CA GLU A 428 -19.52 14.14 -16.34
C GLU A 428 -18.14 14.80 -16.17
N GLU A 429 -17.74 15.14 -14.92
CA GLU A 429 -16.44 15.70 -14.60
C GLU A 429 -15.38 14.60 -14.30
N ARG A 430 -15.69 13.36 -14.65
CA ARG A 430 -14.83 12.18 -14.44
C ARG A 430 -14.46 11.93 -12.97
N ARG A 431 -15.32 12.32 -12.04
CA ARG A 431 -15.17 11.98 -10.62
C ARG A 431 -15.72 10.57 -10.38
N LEU A 432 -14.95 9.77 -9.67
CA LEU A 432 -15.29 8.39 -9.34
C LEU A 432 -15.93 8.30 -7.95
N TYR A 433 -17.01 7.55 -7.84
CA TYR A 433 -17.71 7.28 -6.59
C TYR A 433 -17.79 5.77 -6.39
N PHE A 434 -17.24 5.27 -5.29
CA PHE A 434 -17.27 3.84 -4.99
C PHE A 434 -18.68 3.42 -4.59
N VAL A 435 -19.16 2.35 -5.19
CA VAL A 435 -20.47 1.76 -4.87
C VAL A 435 -20.28 0.45 -4.12
N ASP A 436 -19.49 -0.49 -4.66
CA ASP A 436 -19.21 -1.78 -4.02
C ASP A 436 -18.09 -2.54 -4.76
N ARG A 437 -17.81 -3.76 -4.30
CA ARG A 437 -17.06 -4.75 -5.07
C ARG A 437 -17.99 -5.79 -5.66
N THR A 438 -17.68 -6.26 -6.86
CA THR A 438 -18.42 -7.32 -7.55
C THR A 438 -18.68 -8.53 -6.67
N MET A 439 -17.67 -8.92 -5.87
CA MET A 439 -17.75 -10.09 -4.97
C MET A 439 -18.45 -9.81 -3.63
N ASP A 440 -18.71 -8.55 -3.28
CA ASP A 440 -19.28 -8.14 -2.00
C ASP A 440 -20.74 -7.66 -2.13
N THR A 441 -21.22 -7.51 -3.37
CA THR A 441 -22.63 -7.19 -3.63
C THR A 441 -23.56 -8.31 -3.15
N ILE A 442 -24.48 -7.99 -2.25
CA ILE A 442 -25.43 -8.93 -1.65
C ILE A 442 -26.69 -9.00 -2.51
N LYS A 443 -27.10 -10.21 -2.91
CA LYS A 443 -28.32 -10.43 -3.71
C LYS A 443 -29.52 -10.68 -2.78
N HIS A 444 -30.14 -9.62 -2.29
CA HIS A 444 -31.26 -9.70 -1.36
C HIS A 444 -32.60 -9.36 -2.03
N LYS A 445 -33.59 -10.29 -2.01
CA LYS A 445 -34.92 -10.09 -2.60
C LYS A 445 -34.92 -9.61 -4.06
N GLY A 446 -33.95 -10.05 -4.86
CA GLY A 446 -33.79 -9.61 -6.24
C GLY A 446 -33.06 -8.27 -6.41
N TYR A 447 -32.76 -7.57 -5.33
CA TYR A 447 -31.96 -6.35 -5.36
C TYR A 447 -30.48 -6.65 -5.17
N ARG A 448 -29.63 -5.85 -5.82
CA ARG A 448 -28.20 -5.79 -5.52
C ARG A 448 -27.97 -4.76 -4.42
N VAL A 449 -27.54 -5.21 -3.26
CA VAL A 449 -27.34 -4.39 -2.06
C VAL A 449 -25.84 -4.26 -1.80
N SER A 450 -25.39 -3.03 -1.69
CA SER A 450 -23.98 -2.74 -1.35
C SER A 450 -23.74 -3.03 0.14
N ALA A 451 -22.80 -3.95 0.40
CA ALA A 451 -22.33 -4.21 1.76
C ALA A 451 -21.65 -2.95 2.35
N THR A 452 -20.87 -2.25 1.53
CA THR A 452 -20.12 -1.05 1.93
C THR A 452 -21.03 0.11 2.33
N GLU A 453 -22.18 0.29 1.67
CA GLU A 453 -23.15 1.34 2.02
C GLU A 453 -23.73 1.10 3.43
N ILE A 454 -24.03 -0.14 3.76
CA ILE A 454 -24.55 -0.50 5.10
C ILE A 454 -23.46 -0.34 6.15
N GLU A 455 -22.23 -0.75 5.85
CA GLU A 455 -21.07 -0.58 6.73
C GLU A 455 -20.80 0.91 7.03
N ALA A 456 -20.82 1.75 6.01
CA ALA A 456 -20.66 3.20 6.17
C ALA A 456 -21.74 3.79 7.07
N THR A 457 -23.01 3.40 6.85
CA THR A 457 -24.13 3.84 7.68
C THR A 457 -24.00 3.40 9.14
N LEU A 458 -23.55 2.15 9.39
CA LEU A 458 -23.29 1.66 10.74
C LEU A 458 -22.13 2.41 11.41
N GLN A 459 -21.08 2.71 10.68
CA GLN A 459 -19.90 3.43 11.18
C GLN A 459 -20.18 4.91 11.48
N GLU A 460 -21.24 5.51 10.96
CA GLU A 460 -21.71 6.84 11.35
C GLU A 460 -22.30 6.87 12.77
N HIS A 461 -22.70 5.73 13.32
CA HIS A 461 -23.19 5.64 14.68
C HIS A 461 -22.03 5.84 15.67
N SER A 462 -22.20 6.75 16.65
CA SER A 462 -21.15 7.18 17.58
C SER A 462 -20.53 6.04 18.41
N ALA A 463 -21.25 4.94 18.61
CA ALA A 463 -20.81 3.76 19.35
C ALA A 463 -19.99 2.77 18.51
N VAL A 464 -20.04 2.85 17.18
CA VAL A 464 -19.42 1.86 16.27
C VAL A 464 -18.00 2.27 15.89
N ILE A 465 -17.05 1.32 16.03
CA ILE A 465 -15.67 1.48 15.53
C ILE A 465 -15.58 0.95 14.11
N GLU A 466 -16.03 -0.29 13.91
CA GLU A 466 -15.93 -1.00 12.64
C GLU A 466 -17.19 -1.81 12.38
N ALA A 467 -17.53 -1.98 11.12
CA ALA A 467 -18.58 -2.85 10.67
C ALA A 467 -18.12 -3.64 9.45
N CYS A 468 -18.58 -4.90 9.35
CA CYS A 468 -18.44 -5.74 8.19
C CYS A 468 -19.80 -6.35 7.86
N VAL A 469 -20.23 -6.23 6.62
CA VAL A 469 -21.54 -6.73 6.18
C VAL A 469 -21.33 -7.81 5.12
N VAL A 470 -22.03 -8.93 5.26
CA VAL A 470 -22.00 -10.03 4.31
C VAL A 470 -23.40 -10.53 3.98
N GLY A 471 -23.56 -11.03 2.76
CA GLY A 471 -24.72 -11.82 2.36
C GLY A 471 -24.53 -13.28 2.80
N LEU A 472 -25.55 -13.82 3.47
CA LEU A 472 -25.61 -15.24 3.82
C LEU A 472 -26.69 -15.92 2.98
N PRO A 473 -26.40 -17.03 2.29
CA PRO A 473 -27.37 -17.72 1.44
C PRO A 473 -28.68 -18.00 2.18
N ASP A 474 -29.81 -17.74 1.53
CA ASP A 474 -31.16 -17.99 2.06
C ASP A 474 -32.10 -18.37 0.92
N GLU A 475 -32.85 -19.46 1.09
CA GLU A 475 -33.72 -20.02 0.06
C GLU A 475 -34.87 -19.09 -0.38
N LYS A 476 -35.32 -18.19 0.52
CA LYS A 476 -36.49 -17.33 0.26
C LYS A 476 -36.11 -15.96 -0.33
N VAL A 477 -34.97 -15.44 0.04
CA VAL A 477 -34.57 -14.04 -0.30
C VAL A 477 -33.29 -13.96 -1.09
N GLY A 478 -32.68 -15.10 -1.47
CA GLY A 478 -31.37 -15.20 -2.11
C GLY A 478 -30.27 -15.12 -1.07
N GLU A 479 -30.02 -13.95 -0.51
CA GLU A 479 -29.09 -13.78 0.62
C GLU A 479 -29.73 -12.93 1.71
N ARG A 480 -29.45 -13.25 2.96
CA ARG A 480 -29.75 -12.39 4.12
C ARG A 480 -28.56 -11.51 4.46
N ILE A 481 -28.85 -10.27 4.79
CA ILE A 481 -27.85 -9.30 5.17
C ILE A 481 -27.52 -9.47 6.65
N LYS A 482 -26.26 -9.80 6.97
CA LYS A 482 -25.77 -9.88 8.34
C LYS A 482 -24.61 -8.90 8.53
N ALA A 483 -24.69 -8.09 9.58
CA ALA A 483 -23.63 -7.15 9.95
C ALA A 483 -22.88 -7.66 11.18
N PHE A 484 -21.56 -7.57 11.15
CA PHE A 484 -20.65 -7.82 12.25
C PHE A 484 -20.10 -6.48 12.70
N VAL A 485 -20.24 -6.15 13.99
CA VAL A 485 -19.97 -4.80 14.48
C VAL A 485 -19.03 -4.83 15.67
N VAL A 486 -18.02 -3.98 15.65
CA VAL A 486 -17.13 -3.72 16.79
C VAL A 486 -17.54 -2.39 17.42
N LEU A 487 -17.86 -2.41 18.71
CA LEU A 487 -18.22 -1.23 19.49
C LEU A 487 -17.00 -0.61 20.18
N LYS A 488 -17.09 0.67 20.52
CA LYS A 488 -16.12 1.34 21.40
C LYS A 488 -16.13 0.71 22.79
N LYS A 489 -14.95 0.60 23.41
CA LYS A 489 -14.79 -0.11 24.70
C LYS A 489 -15.63 0.47 25.85
N ASP A 490 -15.90 1.76 25.82
CA ASP A 490 -16.63 2.47 26.88
C ASP A 490 -18.14 2.54 26.67
N VAL A 491 -18.64 1.96 25.56
CA VAL A 491 -20.06 1.97 25.23
C VAL A 491 -20.72 0.73 25.81
N LYS A 492 -21.78 0.94 26.59
CA LYS A 492 -22.63 -0.12 27.17
C LYS A 492 -24.10 0.09 26.76
N GLY A 493 -24.85 -0.99 26.64
CA GLY A 493 -26.30 -0.97 26.46
C GLY A 493 -26.76 -0.79 25.01
N ILE A 494 -25.88 -0.70 24.02
CA ILE A 494 -26.26 -0.71 22.60
C ILE A 494 -26.58 -2.13 22.19
N THR A 495 -27.76 -2.32 21.60
CA THR A 495 -28.24 -3.60 21.09
C THR A 495 -28.20 -3.65 19.56
N GLY A 496 -28.27 -4.86 18.98
CA GLY A 496 -28.40 -5.01 17.53
C GLY A 496 -29.67 -4.33 16.98
N TYR A 497 -30.73 -4.31 17.79
CA TYR A 497 -31.96 -3.61 17.43
C TYR A 497 -31.78 -2.10 17.28
N ASP A 498 -31.03 -1.46 18.16
CA ASP A 498 -30.75 -0.02 18.10
C ASP A 498 -29.99 0.35 16.81
N LEU A 499 -29.01 -0.47 16.43
CA LEU A 499 -28.27 -0.26 15.19
C LEU A 499 -29.11 -0.54 13.93
N ILE A 500 -30.03 -1.50 13.98
CA ILE A 500 -31.01 -1.71 12.89
C ILE A 500 -31.96 -0.51 12.78
N GLN A 501 -32.42 0.07 13.89
CA GLN A 501 -33.25 1.28 13.87
C GLN A 501 -32.46 2.48 13.32
N TRP A 502 -31.18 2.62 13.70
CA TRP A 502 -30.29 3.62 13.11
C TRP A 502 -30.20 3.50 11.58
N CYS A 503 -30.03 2.26 11.07
CA CYS A 503 -30.03 2.00 9.63
C CYS A 503 -31.39 2.30 8.98
N ARG A 504 -32.51 2.00 9.67
CA ARG A 504 -33.87 2.21 9.14
C ARG A 504 -34.19 3.67 8.88
N GLU A 505 -33.61 4.58 9.63
CA GLU A 505 -33.79 6.03 9.43
C GLU A 505 -32.98 6.56 8.24
N ARG A 506 -32.02 5.78 7.70
CA ARG A 506 -31.03 6.21 6.72
C ARG A 506 -31.00 5.38 5.44
N LEU A 507 -31.49 4.15 5.49
CA LEU A 507 -31.46 3.21 4.37
C LEU A 507 -32.88 2.77 4.00
N VAL A 508 -33.06 2.47 2.71
CA VAL A 508 -34.32 1.84 2.23
C VAL A 508 -34.48 0.43 2.81
N SER A 509 -35.72 0.00 2.98
CA SER A 509 -36.06 -1.20 3.74
C SER A 509 -35.38 -2.50 3.28
N TYR A 510 -35.11 -2.67 1.99
CA TYR A 510 -34.45 -3.86 1.46
C TYR A 510 -32.93 -3.89 1.71
N LYS A 511 -32.31 -2.77 2.15
CA LYS A 511 -30.90 -2.69 2.55
C LYS A 511 -30.67 -2.92 4.05
N LEU A 512 -31.73 -3.11 4.84
CA LEU A 512 -31.57 -3.23 6.28
C LEU A 512 -30.95 -4.58 6.66
N PRO A 513 -29.93 -4.60 7.54
CA PRO A 513 -29.41 -5.84 8.06
C PRO A 513 -30.49 -6.57 8.86
N GLN A 514 -30.64 -7.87 8.63
CA GLN A 514 -31.57 -8.73 9.38
C GLN A 514 -30.95 -9.19 10.69
N TYR A 515 -29.61 -9.25 10.74
CA TYR A 515 -28.87 -9.70 11.92
C TYR A 515 -27.70 -8.78 12.17
N ILE A 516 -27.46 -8.48 13.45
CA ILE A 516 -26.22 -7.83 13.92
C ILE A 516 -25.56 -8.74 14.95
N GLU A 517 -24.29 -9.07 14.72
CA GLU A 517 -23.43 -9.80 15.64
C GLU A 517 -22.32 -8.87 16.13
N PHE A 518 -22.18 -8.74 17.46
CA PHE A 518 -21.08 -7.97 18.02
C PHE A 518 -19.83 -8.83 18.14
N ARG A 519 -18.68 -8.26 17.82
CA ARG A 519 -17.36 -8.88 17.93
C ARG A 519 -16.35 -7.93 18.58
N ASP A 520 -15.34 -8.51 19.23
CA ASP A 520 -14.22 -7.72 19.79
C ASP A 520 -13.29 -7.20 18.70
N MET A 521 -13.16 -7.94 17.59
CA MET A 521 -12.37 -7.58 16.40
C MET A 521 -12.94 -8.23 15.13
N LEU A 522 -12.66 -7.60 13.99
CA LEU A 522 -12.95 -8.16 12.66
C LEU A 522 -11.67 -8.71 12.02
N PRO A 523 -11.75 -9.78 11.22
CA PRO A 523 -10.60 -10.33 10.52
C PRO A 523 -10.05 -9.32 9.51
N LYS A 524 -8.74 -9.12 9.54
CA LYS A 524 -8.03 -8.19 8.66
C LYS A 524 -6.89 -8.88 7.94
N SER A 525 -6.66 -8.47 6.71
CA SER A 525 -5.47 -8.87 5.97
C SER A 525 -4.21 -8.37 6.66
N LYS A 526 -3.07 -8.94 6.26
CA LYS A 526 -1.74 -8.52 6.73
C LYS A 526 -1.37 -7.06 6.41
N VAL A 527 -2.18 -6.40 5.61
CA VAL A 527 -2.08 -4.96 5.28
C VAL A 527 -3.21 -4.13 5.90
N GLY A 528 -4.01 -4.71 6.81
CA GLY A 528 -5.05 -4.03 7.56
C GLY A 528 -6.41 -3.91 6.86
N LYS A 529 -6.59 -4.50 5.66
CA LYS A 529 -7.88 -4.52 4.95
C LYS A 529 -8.81 -5.57 5.54
N LEU A 530 -10.09 -5.23 5.65
CA LEU A 530 -11.15 -6.14 6.12
C LEU A 530 -11.28 -7.38 5.22
N LEU A 531 -11.35 -8.57 5.82
CA LEU A 531 -11.44 -9.85 5.12
C LEU A 531 -12.85 -10.45 5.19
N ARG A 532 -13.79 -9.90 4.41
CA ARG A 532 -15.17 -10.40 4.33
C ARG A 532 -15.26 -11.89 3.99
N ARG A 533 -14.33 -12.41 3.18
CA ARG A 533 -14.28 -13.83 2.82
C ARG A 533 -14.10 -14.74 4.03
N GLU A 534 -13.30 -14.34 5.01
CA GLU A 534 -13.09 -15.13 6.23
C GLU A 534 -14.37 -15.18 7.06
N ILE A 535 -15.07 -14.06 7.17
CA ILE A 535 -16.37 -14.00 7.84
C ILE A 535 -17.41 -14.87 7.11
N ARG A 536 -17.43 -14.86 5.76
CA ARG A 536 -18.31 -15.75 4.99
C ARG A 536 -17.98 -17.22 5.21
N ALA A 537 -16.70 -17.57 5.26
CA ALA A 537 -16.25 -18.95 5.51
C ALA A 537 -16.65 -19.42 6.91
N GLU A 538 -16.38 -18.60 7.95
CA GLU A 538 -16.82 -18.90 9.32
C GLU A 538 -18.35 -19.11 9.44
N GLU A 539 -19.13 -18.30 8.74
CA GLU A 539 -20.59 -18.44 8.75
C GLU A 539 -21.08 -19.67 7.96
N ALA A 540 -20.36 -20.07 6.90
CA ALA A 540 -20.64 -21.30 6.16
C ALA A 540 -20.38 -22.53 7.04
N GLU A 541 -19.21 -22.60 7.70
CA GLU A 541 -18.88 -23.67 8.65
C GLU A 541 -19.91 -23.78 9.79
N ARG A 542 -20.29 -22.66 10.40
CA ARG A 542 -21.36 -22.63 11.44
C ARG A 542 -22.72 -23.11 10.97
N ARG A 543 -22.99 -23.07 9.66
CA ARG A 543 -24.25 -23.58 9.09
C ARG A 543 -24.20 -25.08 8.83
N GLU A 544 -23.03 -25.62 8.44
CA GLU A 544 -22.84 -27.06 8.25
C GLU A 544 -22.89 -27.83 9.59
N GLU A 545 -22.51 -27.18 10.69
CA GLU A 545 -22.57 -27.76 12.05
C GLU A 545 -23.98 -27.75 12.67
N ARG A 546 -24.96 -27.06 12.07
CA ARG A 546 -26.35 -26.97 12.53
C ARG A 546 -27.29 -27.84 11.71
#